data_d0ff5583479888a80e21a34d2ec15ce7
#
_entry.id   d0ff5583479888a80e21a34d2ec15ce7
#
_cell.length_a   1.000
_cell.length_b   1.000
_cell.length_c   1.000
_cell.angle_alpha   90.00
_cell.angle_beta   90.00
_cell.angle_gamma   90.00
#
_symmetry.space_group_name_H-M   'P 1'
#
loop_
_entity.id
_entity.type
_entity.pdbx_description
1 polymer ?
#
loop_
_entity_poly.entity_id
_entity_poly.type
_entity_poly.pdbx_seq_one_letter_code
_entity_poly.pdbx_strand_id
1 'polypeptide(L)'
;DYVPGQGTVTPTPAPPKQKPELLLPNDGQGFTLENDLVTLQWASVGTLLENEFYQVTVIDVTDGNKEPLVIEVSDTKFTVPTDFRPTDGSVHIYRWWVMPVAKIGVNSDGSPIYISGGPSSDNRDFSWTGTGTAPTPSP
;
A
#
# COMPACT_ATOMS: atom_id res chain seq x y z
N ASP A 1 -42.69 4.08 15.20
CA ASP A 1 -41.97 3.94 15.04
C ASP A 1 -41.80 3.72 15.01
N TYR A 2 -42.00 3.87 14.67
CA TYR A 2 -41.19 3.74 14.35
C TYR A 2 -41.17 3.74 14.66
N VAL A 3 -41.63 4.04 14.60
CA VAL A 3 -41.02 4.19 14.54
C VAL A 3 -40.84 4.22 14.65
N PRO A 4 -41.07 4.17 14.47
CA PRO A 4 -40.24 4.38 14.29
C PRO A 4 -39.69 4.62 14.21
N GLY A 5 -39.79 4.74 14.16
CA GLY A 5 -38.84 4.88 13.76
C GLY A 5 -38.42 5.18 13.75
N GLN A 6 -38.66 5.52 13.87
CA GLN A 6 -38.10 6.00 13.69
C GLN A 6 -37.49 6.36 13.86
N GLY A 7 -38.19 6.62 13.88
CA GLY A 7 -37.05 6.89 14.17
C GLY A 7 -35.79 7.17 13.50
N THR A 8 -34.91 7.47 14.19
CA THR A 8 -33.60 7.80 13.73
C THR A 8 -33.01 6.63 13.02
N VAL A 9 -33.03 6.70 11.74
CA VAL A 9 -32.32 5.73 10.92
C VAL A 9 -30.85 6.02 11.14
N THR A 10 -30.18 5.17 11.86
CA THR A 10 -28.75 5.12 11.81
C THR A 10 -28.37 4.81 10.36
N PRO A 11 -27.59 5.65 9.71
CA PRO A 11 -27.22 5.35 8.32
C PRO A 11 -26.59 3.96 8.29
N THR A 12 -27.12 3.13 7.43
CA THR A 12 -26.54 1.81 7.21
C THR A 12 -25.11 2.03 6.77
N PRO A 13 -24.14 1.44 7.45
CA PRO A 13 -22.77 1.57 6.98
C PRO A 13 -22.66 1.04 5.56
N ALA A 14 -21.89 1.72 4.73
CA ALA A 14 -21.63 1.25 3.39
C ALA A 14 -21.12 -0.18 3.47
N PRO A 15 -21.58 -1.08 2.57
CA PRO A 15 -21.06 -2.44 2.59
C PRO A 15 -19.54 -2.38 2.39
N PRO A 16 -18.81 -3.28 3.05
CA PRO A 16 -17.35 -3.28 2.92
C PRO A 16 -16.97 -3.50 1.46
N LYS A 17 -15.90 -2.84 1.05
CA LYS A 17 -15.37 -3.03 -0.29
C LYS A 17 -14.79 -4.43 -0.40
N GLN A 18 -14.76 -4.94 -1.60
CA GLN A 18 -14.16 -6.24 -1.83
C GLN A 18 -12.63 -6.13 -1.76
N LYS A 19 -11.99 -7.27 -1.65
CA LYS A 19 -10.54 -7.38 -1.60
C LYS A 19 -9.96 -6.85 -2.92
N PRO A 20 -9.01 -5.91 -2.87
CA PRO A 20 -8.35 -5.46 -4.10
C PRO A 20 -7.58 -6.61 -4.74
N GLU A 21 -7.52 -6.59 -6.06
CA GLU A 21 -6.74 -7.55 -6.82
C GLU A 21 -5.48 -6.88 -7.33
N LEU A 22 -4.32 -7.41 -6.97
CA LEU A 22 -3.05 -6.84 -7.41
C LEU A 22 -2.80 -7.23 -8.85
N LEU A 23 -2.31 -6.27 -9.64
CA LEU A 23 -2.10 -6.46 -11.08
C LEU A 23 -0.63 -6.46 -11.45
N LEU A 24 0.11 -5.44 -11.02
CA LEU A 24 1.52 -5.28 -11.34
C LEU A 24 2.27 -4.76 -10.12
N PRO A 25 3.53 -5.12 -9.94
CA PRO A 25 4.30 -6.09 -10.73
C PRO A 25 3.78 -7.51 -10.55
N ASN A 26 4.17 -8.41 -11.46
CA ASN A 26 3.87 -9.81 -11.31
C ASN A 26 4.54 -10.33 -10.04
N ASP A 27 3.92 -11.34 -9.42
CA ASP A 27 4.50 -11.93 -8.23
C ASP A 27 5.88 -12.53 -8.57
N GLY A 28 6.89 -12.12 -7.82
CA GLY A 28 8.26 -12.57 -8.04
C GLY A 28 9.04 -11.77 -9.08
N GLN A 29 8.46 -10.71 -9.63
CA GLN A 29 9.16 -9.91 -10.64
C GLN A 29 10.39 -9.25 -10.05
N GLY A 30 11.48 -9.19 -10.86
CA GLY A 30 12.73 -8.58 -10.45
C GLY A 30 12.95 -7.23 -11.13
N PHE A 31 13.53 -6.30 -10.38
CA PHE A 31 13.91 -4.97 -10.86
C PHE A 31 15.42 -4.83 -10.63
N THR A 32 16.17 -4.98 -11.71
CA THR A 32 17.63 -5.07 -11.62
C THR A 32 18.37 -3.92 -12.28
N LEU A 33 17.71 -3.17 -13.15
CA LEU A 33 18.34 -2.09 -13.88
C LEU A 33 18.40 -0.82 -13.03
N GLU A 34 19.44 -0.04 -13.26
CA GLU A 34 19.68 1.18 -12.50
C GLU A 34 18.49 2.15 -12.55
N ASN A 35 17.83 2.22 -13.70
CA ASN A 35 16.73 3.15 -13.91
C ASN A 35 15.36 2.55 -13.64
N ASP A 36 15.31 1.31 -13.15
CA ASP A 36 14.03 0.66 -12.91
C ASP A 36 13.25 1.39 -11.83
N LEU A 37 11.99 1.65 -12.13
CA LEU A 37 11.02 2.16 -11.16
C LEU A 37 10.03 1.06 -10.86
N VAL A 38 9.64 0.97 -9.59
CA VAL A 38 8.64 -0.01 -9.17
C VAL A 38 7.32 0.71 -9.05
N THR A 39 6.42 0.45 -9.99
CA THR A 39 5.06 0.99 -9.94
C THR A 39 4.10 -0.14 -9.61
N LEU A 40 3.42 0.01 -8.49
CA LEU A 40 2.43 -0.95 -8.02
C LEU A 40 1.09 -0.58 -8.61
N GLN A 41 0.35 -1.59 -9.05
CA GLN A 41 -0.96 -1.38 -9.67
C GLN A 41 -1.93 -2.44 -9.19
N TRP A 42 -3.19 -2.02 -8.99
CA TRP A 42 -4.24 -2.94 -8.55
C TRP A 42 -5.55 -2.54 -9.19
N ALA A 43 -6.50 -3.44 -9.16
CA ALA A 43 -7.83 -3.19 -9.72
C ALA A 43 -8.65 -2.35 -8.75
N SER A 44 -9.46 -1.46 -9.30
CA SER A 44 -10.40 -0.68 -8.51
C SER A 44 -11.43 -1.60 -7.85
N VAL A 45 -11.79 -1.28 -6.61
CA VAL A 45 -12.87 -1.97 -5.91
C VAL A 45 -14.18 -1.17 -5.97
N GLY A 46 -14.27 -0.22 -6.90
CA GLY A 46 -15.41 0.63 -7.06
C GLY A 46 -15.04 2.09 -6.82
N THR A 47 -16.02 2.97 -6.91
CA THR A 47 -15.81 4.39 -6.69
C THR A 47 -15.53 4.65 -5.22
N LEU A 48 -14.43 5.34 -4.95
CA LEU A 48 -14.09 5.75 -3.59
C LEU A 48 -14.87 7.01 -3.22
N LEU A 49 -15.37 7.05 -1.99
CA LEU A 49 -15.91 8.27 -1.42
C LEU A 49 -14.77 9.21 -1.06
N GLU A 50 -15.11 10.46 -0.77
CA GLU A 50 -14.10 11.50 -0.49
C GLU A 50 -13.16 11.14 0.65
N ASN A 51 -13.65 10.39 1.64
CA ASN A 51 -12.83 9.99 2.78
C ASN A 51 -12.24 8.58 2.65
N GLU A 52 -12.36 7.97 1.47
CA GLU A 52 -11.89 6.60 1.24
C GLU A 52 -10.61 6.60 0.43
N PHE A 53 -9.74 5.65 0.76
CA PHE A 53 -8.42 5.56 0.13
C PHE A 53 -8.02 4.10 0.02
N TYR A 54 -6.99 3.84 -0.79
CA TYR A 54 -6.27 2.59 -0.77
C TYR A 54 -5.04 2.78 0.09
N GLN A 55 -4.88 1.96 1.11
CA GLN A 55 -3.68 1.97 1.93
C GLN A 55 -2.72 0.93 1.35
N VAL A 56 -1.58 1.40 0.88
CA VAL A 56 -0.54 0.54 0.29
C VAL A 56 0.53 0.35 1.35
N THR A 57 0.86 -0.90 1.60
CA THR A 57 1.95 -1.24 2.53
C THR A 57 3.02 -1.99 1.76
N VAL A 58 4.27 -1.55 1.90
CA VAL A 58 5.43 -2.20 1.30
C VAL A 58 6.43 -2.44 2.41
N ILE A 59 6.88 -3.70 2.55
CA ILE A 59 7.90 -4.03 3.53
C ILE A 59 9.11 -4.61 2.83
N ASP A 60 10.29 -4.30 3.37
CA ASP A 60 11.54 -4.91 2.93
C ASP A 60 11.75 -6.17 3.76
N VAL A 61 11.45 -7.32 3.17
CA VAL A 61 11.52 -8.60 3.88
C VAL A 61 12.98 -8.95 4.19
N THR A 62 13.90 -8.54 3.33
CA THR A 62 15.32 -8.85 3.51
C THR A 62 15.94 -8.02 4.63
N ASP A 63 15.54 -6.75 4.74
CA ASP A 63 16.02 -5.89 5.81
C ASP A 63 14.90 -5.69 6.83
N GLY A 64 14.87 -6.56 7.83
CA GLY A 64 13.82 -6.52 8.85
C GLY A 64 13.87 -5.31 9.76
N ASN A 65 14.93 -4.51 9.70
CA ASN A 65 15.04 -3.29 10.51
C ASN A 65 14.51 -2.06 9.80
N LYS A 66 14.21 -2.18 8.50
CA LYS A 66 13.71 -1.04 7.75
C LYS A 66 12.23 -0.86 8.05
N GLU A 67 11.83 0.38 8.28
CA GLU A 67 10.43 0.70 8.56
C GLU A 67 9.55 0.40 7.35
N PRO A 68 8.37 -0.18 7.56
CA PRO A 68 7.43 -0.36 6.47
C PRO A 68 7.04 0.97 5.84
N LEU A 69 6.86 0.97 4.53
CA LEU A 69 6.27 2.11 3.84
C LEU A 69 4.76 1.89 3.83
N VAL A 70 4.03 2.84 4.43
CA VAL A 70 2.56 2.79 4.46
C VAL A 70 2.07 4.13 3.93
N ILE A 71 1.25 4.10 2.88
CA ILE A 71 0.74 5.32 2.28
C ILE A 71 -0.70 5.12 1.83
N GLU A 72 -1.51 6.17 1.94
CA GLU A 72 -2.89 6.18 1.48
C GLU A 72 -2.97 6.97 0.19
N VAL A 73 -3.58 6.37 -0.82
CA VAL A 73 -3.74 6.98 -2.14
C VAL A 73 -5.16 6.78 -2.63
N SER A 74 -5.61 7.68 -3.50
CA SER A 74 -6.95 7.57 -4.08
C SER A 74 -6.91 6.93 -5.48
N ASP A 75 -5.73 6.78 -6.05
CA ASP A 75 -5.53 6.14 -7.35
C ASP A 75 -5.35 4.63 -7.17
N THR A 76 -5.31 3.90 -8.27
CA THR A 76 -5.09 2.45 -8.29
C THR A 76 -3.66 2.11 -8.64
N LYS A 77 -2.76 3.06 -8.51
CA LYS A 77 -1.34 2.84 -8.74
C LYS A 77 -0.52 3.73 -7.82
N PHE A 78 0.69 3.30 -7.56
CA PHE A 78 1.62 4.03 -6.71
C PHE A 78 3.04 3.64 -7.08
N THR A 79 3.91 4.63 -7.31
CA THR A 79 5.31 4.36 -7.58
C THR A 79 6.09 4.42 -6.27
N VAL A 80 6.78 3.32 -5.95
CA VAL A 80 7.57 3.24 -4.72
C VAL A 80 8.73 4.23 -4.83
N PRO A 81 8.94 5.08 -3.79
CA PRO A 81 10.06 6.03 -3.84
C PRO A 81 11.40 5.30 -3.98
N THR A 82 12.30 5.89 -4.73
CA THR A 82 13.61 5.29 -5.00
C THR A 82 14.48 5.20 -3.75
N ASP A 83 14.22 6.03 -2.74
CA ASP A 83 14.95 5.93 -1.47
C ASP A 83 14.53 4.69 -0.66
N PHE A 84 13.48 3.99 -1.09
CA PHE A 84 13.13 2.69 -0.50
C PHE A 84 13.91 1.53 -1.12
N ARG A 85 14.60 1.80 -2.21
CA ARG A 85 15.48 0.84 -2.88
C ARG A 85 16.68 0.53 -1.98
N PRO A 86 17.25 -0.70 -2.04
CA PRO A 86 18.43 -0.99 -1.24
C PRO A 86 19.55 0.01 -1.54
N THR A 87 20.28 0.41 -0.50
CA THR A 87 21.35 1.40 -0.65
C THR A 87 22.68 0.78 -1.04
N ASP A 88 22.80 -0.53 -0.96
CA ASP A 88 23.96 -1.26 -1.44
C ASP A 88 23.62 -1.97 -2.74
N GLY A 89 24.53 -2.75 -3.29
CA GLY A 89 24.30 -3.46 -4.53
C GLY A 89 23.58 -4.80 -4.37
N SER A 90 23.05 -5.07 -3.19
CA SER A 90 22.41 -6.36 -2.94
C SER A 90 20.97 -6.38 -3.43
N VAL A 91 20.42 -7.59 -3.54
CA VAL A 91 19.03 -7.80 -3.93
C VAL A 91 18.21 -7.96 -2.67
N HIS A 92 17.16 -7.16 -2.53
CA HIS A 92 16.22 -7.31 -1.43
C HIS A 92 14.88 -7.80 -1.96
N ILE A 93 14.19 -8.59 -1.16
CA ILE A 93 12.83 -9.04 -1.43
C ILE A 93 11.89 -8.11 -0.71
N TYR A 94 10.90 -7.61 -1.44
CA TYR A 94 9.86 -6.73 -0.90
C TYR A 94 8.53 -7.43 -0.99
N ARG A 95 7.67 -7.17 -0.01
CA ARG A 95 6.30 -7.69 0.00
C ARG A 95 5.35 -6.52 0.13
N TRP A 96 4.24 -6.58 -0.61
CA TRP A 96 3.28 -5.48 -0.57
C TRP A 96 1.86 -6.00 -0.68
N TRP A 97 0.96 -5.15 -0.20
CA TRP A 97 -0.48 -5.43 -0.29
C TRP A 97 -1.23 -4.10 -0.22
N VAL A 98 -2.54 -4.16 -0.53
CA VAL A 98 -3.40 -2.98 -0.57
C VAL A 98 -4.66 -3.29 0.23
N MET A 99 -5.10 -2.33 1.03
CA MET A 99 -6.32 -2.46 1.82
C MET A 99 -7.16 -1.21 1.64
N PRO A 100 -8.47 -1.34 1.33
CA PRO A 100 -9.34 -0.16 1.36
C PRO A 100 -9.46 0.35 2.79
N VAL A 101 -9.37 1.67 2.96
CA VAL A 101 -9.51 2.31 4.27
C VAL A 101 -10.39 3.53 4.16
N ALA A 102 -10.93 3.96 5.30
CA ALA A 102 -11.69 5.19 5.39
C ALA A 102 -11.12 6.06 6.50
N LYS A 103 -10.97 7.35 6.22
CA LYS A 103 -10.55 8.31 7.22
C LYS A 103 -11.77 8.71 8.05
N ILE A 104 -11.69 8.51 9.36
CA ILE A 104 -12.82 8.78 10.25
C ILE A 104 -12.58 9.98 11.17
N GLY A 105 -11.39 10.56 11.14
CA GLY A 105 -11.06 11.69 11.98
C GLY A 105 -9.58 11.96 12.02
N VAL A 106 -9.17 12.79 12.96
CA VAL A 106 -7.76 13.10 13.16
C VAL A 106 -7.44 12.98 14.65
N ASN A 107 -6.19 12.62 14.91
CA ASN A 107 -5.65 12.60 16.27
C ASN A 107 -5.38 14.03 16.74
N SER A 108 -5.06 14.17 18.03
CA SER A 108 -4.77 15.47 18.61
C SER A 108 -3.57 16.16 17.97
N ASP A 109 -2.66 15.39 17.36
CA ASP A 109 -1.49 15.93 16.68
C ASP A 109 -1.77 16.25 15.19
N GLY A 110 -3.01 16.07 14.74
CA GLY A 110 -3.40 16.33 13.36
C GLY A 110 -3.24 15.15 12.42
N SER A 111 -2.67 14.04 12.87
CA SER A 111 -2.52 12.86 12.01
C SER A 111 -3.87 12.18 11.77
N PRO A 112 -4.11 11.66 10.55
CA PRO A 112 -5.40 11.04 10.24
C PRO A 112 -5.59 9.70 10.94
N ILE A 113 -6.85 9.38 11.23
CA ILE A 113 -7.25 8.08 11.76
C ILE A 113 -7.97 7.34 10.65
N TYR A 114 -7.45 6.15 10.31
CA TYR A 114 -8.04 5.31 9.29
C TYR A 114 -8.60 4.04 9.90
N ILE A 115 -9.71 3.57 9.34
CA ILE A 115 -10.25 2.24 9.65
C ILE A 115 -10.33 1.43 8.37
N SER A 116 -10.35 0.11 8.52
CA SER A 116 -10.50 -0.77 7.37
C SER A 116 -11.85 -0.55 6.71
N GLY A 117 -11.84 -0.40 5.39
CA GLY A 117 -13.05 -0.32 4.58
C GLY A 117 -13.34 -1.61 3.85
N GLY A 118 -12.53 -2.64 4.04
CA GLY A 118 -12.68 -3.93 3.41
C GLY A 118 -11.45 -4.79 3.67
N PRO A 119 -11.44 -6.03 3.17
CA PRO A 119 -10.29 -6.92 3.40
C PRO A 119 -9.06 -6.47 2.61
N SER A 120 -7.89 -6.81 3.14
CA SER A 120 -6.63 -6.62 2.45
C SER A 120 -6.53 -7.52 1.24
N SER A 121 -5.83 -7.07 0.23
CA SER A 121 -5.45 -7.92 -0.91
C SER A 121 -4.56 -9.08 -0.43
N ASP A 122 -4.40 -10.07 -1.29
CA ASP A 122 -3.33 -11.04 -1.13
C ASP A 122 -2.00 -10.32 -1.26
N ASN A 123 -0.95 -10.93 -0.72
CA ASN A 123 0.39 -10.35 -0.81
C ASN A 123 1.01 -10.68 -2.15
N ARG A 124 1.92 -9.81 -2.61
CA ARG A 124 2.83 -10.12 -3.70
C ARG A 124 4.24 -9.73 -3.29
N ASP A 125 5.20 -10.41 -3.87
CA ASP A 125 6.60 -10.12 -3.65
C ASP A 125 7.24 -9.63 -4.93
N PHE A 126 8.25 -8.78 -4.81
CA PHE A 126 9.14 -8.44 -5.93
C PHE A 126 10.55 -8.31 -5.37
N SER A 127 11.53 -8.40 -6.24
CA SER A 127 12.92 -8.17 -5.85
C SER A 127 13.41 -6.87 -6.47
N TRP A 128 14.24 -6.15 -5.73
CA TRP A 128 14.79 -4.89 -6.17
C TRP A 128 16.28 -4.89 -5.84
N THR A 129 17.08 -4.76 -6.88
CA THR A 129 18.54 -4.72 -6.71
C THR A 129 18.97 -3.30 -6.45
N GLY A 130 19.76 -3.11 -5.41
CA GLY A 130 20.27 -1.80 -5.08
C GLY A 130 21.23 -1.29 -6.13
N THR A 131 21.25 0.04 -6.29
CA THR A 131 22.20 0.72 -7.17
C THR A 131 23.35 1.32 -6.38
N GLY A 132 23.28 1.17 -5.05
CA GLY A 132 24.35 1.68 -4.23
C GLY A 132 25.66 1.09 -4.69
N THR A 133 26.67 1.91 -4.72
CA THR A 133 28.01 1.43 -4.88
C THR A 133 28.30 0.53 -3.71
N ALA A 134 28.09 -0.76 -3.94
CA ALA A 134 28.86 -1.70 -3.18
C ALA A 134 30.27 -1.12 -3.21
N PRO A 135 30.94 -1.00 -2.07
CA PRO A 135 32.31 -0.57 -2.12
C PRO A 135 32.98 -1.51 -3.08
N THR A 136 33.23 -1.00 -4.26
CA THR A 136 34.01 -1.71 -5.22
C THR A 136 35.24 -2.12 -4.46
N PRO A 137 35.49 -3.41 -4.41
CA PRO A 137 36.79 -3.79 -3.93
C PRO A 137 37.76 -3.02 -4.80
N SER A 138 38.42 -2.11 -4.21
CA SER A 138 39.47 -1.40 -4.90
C SER A 138 40.35 -2.43 -5.52
N PRO A 139 40.66 -2.27 -6.77
CA PRO A 139 41.69 -3.09 -7.33
C PRO A 139 42.93 -2.95 -6.50
#